data_27acbf00535cd4b3fa57c7434bb83f3c
#
_entry.id   27acbf00535cd4b3fa57c7434bb83f3c
#
_cell.length_a   1.000
_cell.length_b   1.000
_cell.length_c   1.000
_cell.angle_alpha   90.00
_cell.angle_beta   90.00
_cell.angle_gamma   90.00
#
_symmetry.space_group_name_H-M   'P 1'
#
loop_
_entity.id
_entity.type
_entity.pdbx_description
1 polymer ?
#
loop_
_entity_poly.entity_id
_entity_poly.type
_entity_poly.pdbx_seq_one_letter_code
_entity_poly.pdbx_strand_id
1 'polypeptide(L)'
;MNSTKVFIWTLEIFDLDLSLDIISQSEEKISIKIKGIPLQYTNALRRICLNGVPVYAIDTVDTIINSSVMPDEGIAHRLGMIPLKTEYSAVQQDNESDRIMLTLDSDKASETRTVLSGELKSQDSVVQPVSDHIPIVTLAPDQRLKFEAYARLGRGTEHAKWNSANIATLTESNNDDERILTVETTGALDPEHIILSSIEELSRRLNDFKNLISDLK
;
A
#
# COMPACT_ATOMS: atom_id res chain seq x y z
N MET A 1 -9.76 13.62 -49.07
CA MET A 1 -11.12 13.43 -48.53
C MET A 1 -11.09 12.23 -47.61
N ASN A 2 -11.53 12.37 -46.38
CA ASN A 2 -11.68 11.42 -45.25
C ASN A 2 -10.69 11.59 -44.08
N SER A 3 -10.63 12.82 -43.54
CA SER A 3 -9.98 13.00 -42.21
C SER A 3 -10.95 13.46 -41.13
N THR A 4 -12.25 13.58 -41.40
CA THR A 4 -13.22 14.20 -40.47
C THR A 4 -14.11 13.19 -39.75
N LYS A 5 -14.10 11.91 -40.15
CA LYS A 5 -14.99 10.89 -39.53
C LYS A 5 -14.40 10.17 -38.32
N VAL A 6 -13.10 10.23 -38.11
CA VAL A 6 -12.46 9.56 -36.96
C VAL A 6 -12.61 10.39 -35.66
N PHE A 7 -12.80 11.70 -35.79
CA PHE A 7 -12.89 12.60 -34.63
C PHE A 7 -14.28 12.66 -33.95
N ILE A 8 -15.32 12.25 -34.66
CA ILE A 8 -16.69 12.28 -34.14
C ILE A 8 -16.99 11.07 -33.25
N TRP A 9 -16.34 9.94 -33.49
CA TRP A 9 -16.52 8.72 -32.66
C TRP A 9 -15.85 8.80 -31.27
N THR A 10 -14.90 9.69 -31.08
CA THR A 10 -14.23 9.87 -29.78
C THR A 10 -14.97 10.80 -28.85
N LEU A 11 -15.89 11.62 -29.33
CA LEU A 11 -16.68 12.54 -28.49
C LEU A 11 -18.02 11.95 -28.03
N GLU A 12 -18.60 11.00 -28.76
CA GLU A 12 -19.85 10.35 -28.37
C GLU A 12 -19.68 9.22 -27.32
N ILE A 13 -18.44 8.79 -27.03
CA ILE A 13 -18.15 7.76 -26.02
C ILE A 13 -18.12 8.35 -24.60
N PHE A 14 -18.12 9.68 -24.43
CA PHE A 14 -17.95 10.37 -23.13
C PHE A 14 -19.18 11.10 -22.60
N ASP A 15 -20.36 10.81 -23.10
CA ASP A 15 -21.61 11.19 -22.40
C ASP A 15 -22.02 10.08 -21.42
N LEU A 16 -21.04 9.57 -20.67
CA LEU A 16 -21.26 8.61 -19.59
C LEU A 16 -21.76 9.42 -18.39
N ASP A 17 -22.96 9.10 -17.92
CA ASP A 17 -23.52 9.60 -16.66
C ASP A 17 -22.70 9.04 -15.49
N LEU A 18 -21.52 9.64 -15.28
CA LEU A 18 -20.56 9.23 -14.25
C LEU A 18 -21.08 9.68 -12.89
N SER A 19 -21.30 8.74 -12.00
CA SER A 19 -21.55 9.05 -10.59
C SER A 19 -20.75 8.16 -9.68
N LEU A 20 -20.39 8.72 -8.52
CA LEU A 20 -19.68 8.05 -7.46
C LEU A 20 -20.38 8.38 -6.14
N ASP A 21 -20.86 7.35 -5.45
CA ASP A 21 -21.53 7.48 -4.16
C ASP A 21 -20.79 6.66 -3.10
N ILE A 22 -20.51 7.25 -1.94
CA ILE A 22 -19.97 6.52 -0.80
C ILE A 22 -21.12 5.77 -0.13
N ILE A 23 -21.04 4.43 -0.10
CA ILE A 23 -22.03 3.58 0.55
C ILE A 23 -21.72 3.46 2.05
N SER A 24 -20.47 3.25 2.38
CA SER A 24 -19.99 3.14 3.75
C SER A 24 -18.53 3.53 3.86
N GLN A 25 -18.16 4.15 4.98
CA GLN A 25 -16.78 4.55 5.27
C GLN A 25 -16.51 4.34 6.76
N SER A 26 -15.36 3.75 7.05
CA SER A 26 -14.78 3.59 8.38
C SER A 26 -13.27 3.81 8.31
N GLU A 27 -12.58 3.78 9.45
CA GLU A 27 -11.12 3.90 9.48
C GLU A 27 -10.41 2.75 8.74
N GLU A 28 -11.00 1.56 8.70
CA GLU A 28 -10.39 0.37 8.10
C GLU A 28 -10.90 0.08 6.69
N LYS A 29 -12.08 0.59 6.30
CA LYS A 29 -12.78 0.14 5.10
C LYS A 29 -13.62 1.23 4.47
N ILE A 30 -13.60 1.29 3.14
CA ILE A 30 -14.49 2.13 2.34
C ILE A 30 -15.19 1.30 1.27
N SER A 31 -16.48 1.57 1.04
CA SER A 31 -17.25 1.00 -0.07
C SER A 31 -17.86 2.13 -0.88
N ILE A 32 -17.54 2.17 -2.17
CA ILE A 32 -18.03 3.18 -3.10
C ILE A 32 -18.82 2.51 -4.23
N LYS A 33 -19.92 3.14 -4.61
CA LYS A 33 -20.69 2.76 -5.79
C LYS A 33 -20.21 3.61 -6.97
N ILE A 34 -19.89 2.96 -8.05
CA ILE A 34 -19.37 3.55 -9.28
C ILE A 34 -20.36 3.24 -10.39
N LYS A 35 -20.85 4.27 -11.09
CA LYS A 35 -21.74 4.16 -12.24
C LYS A 35 -21.10 4.75 -13.49
N GLY A 36 -21.37 4.17 -14.64
CA GLY A 36 -20.97 4.71 -15.94
C GLY A 36 -19.50 4.45 -16.31
N ILE A 37 -18.71 3.73 -15.47
CA ILE A 37 -17.34 3.35 -15.80
C ILE A 37 -17.30 1.90 -16.30
N PRO A 38 -16.72 1.61 -17.48
CA PRO A 38 -16.58 0.25 -17.98
C PRO A 38 -15.81 -0.67 -17.01
N LEU A 39 -16.19 -1.95 -16.97
CA LEU A 39 -15.63 -2.96 -16.06
C LEU A 39 -14.10 -3.02 -16.10
N GLN A 40 -13.50 -2.83 -17.28
CA GLN A 40 -12.04 -2.90 -17.45
C GLN A 40 -11.32 -1.86 -16.62
N TYR A 41 -11.83 -0.61 -16.58
CA TYR A 41 -11.25 0.47 -15.81
C TYR A 41 -11.50 0.32 -14.31
N THR A 42 -12.71 -0.08 -13.91
CA THR A 42 -13.01 -0.34 -12.49
C THR A 42 -12.19 -1.50 -11.94
N ASN A 43 -11.96 -2.55 -12.75
CA ASN A 43 -11.10 -3.66 -12.35
C ASN A 43 -9.61 -3.27 -12.33
N ALA A 44 -9.16 -2.40 -13.25
CA ALA A 44 -7.81 -1.84 -13.19
C ALA A 44 -7.62 -1.02 -11.90
N LEU A 45 -8.58 -0.16 -11.56
CA LEU A 45 -8.57 0.61 -10.33
C LEU A 45 -8.51 -0.30 -9.09
N ARG A 46 -9.38 -1.32 -9.02
CA ARG A 46 -9.36 -2.31 -7.94
C ARG A 46 -7.99 -2.95 -7.75
N ARG A 47 -7.33 -3.33 -8.84
CA ARG A 47 -5.99 -3.95 -8.78
C ARG A 47 -4.93 -2.97 -8.31
N ILE A 48 -5.02 -1.70 -8.70
CA ILE A 48 -4.09 -0.67 -8.24
C ILE A 48 -4.32 -0.36 -6.75
N CYS A 49 -5.58 -0.33 -6.27
CA CYS A 49 -5.87 -0.21 -4.84
C CYS A 49 -5.18 -1.30 -4.02
N LEU A 50 -5.04 -2.51 -4.56
CA LEU A 50 -4.42 -3.62 -3.83
C LEU A 50 -2.89 -3.50 -3.77
N ASN A 51 -2.24 -3.22 -4.92
CA ASN A 51 -0.79 -3.38 -5.04
C ASN A 51 -0.06 -2.27 -5.83
N GLY A 52 -0.77 -1.23 -6.25
CA GLY A 52 -0.18 -0.16 -7.08
C GLY A 52 0.19 1.09 -6.30
N VAL A 53 -0.44 1.36 -5.16
CA VAL A 53 -0.19 2.52 -4.31
C VAL A 53 1.06 2.27 -3.48
N PRO A 54 2.06 3.17 -3.49
CA PRO A 54 3.27 3.00 -2.69
C PRO A 54 2.99 3.19 -1.19
N VAL A 55 3.58 2.34 -0.36
CA VAL A 55 3.56 2.44 1.11
C VAL A 55 4.93 2.11 1.68
N TYR A 56 5.21 2.59 2.91
CA TYR A 56 6.43 2.23 3.61
C TYR A 56 6.37 0.79 4.11
N ALA A 57 7.49 0.06 3.92
CA ALA A 57 7.75 -1.21 4.57
C ALA A 57 9.26 -1.37 4.83
N ILE A 58 9.62 -2.15 5.85
CA ILE A 58 11.02 -2.49 6.13
C ILE A 58 11.56 -3.33 4.97
N ASP A 59 12.66 -2.85 4.39
CA ASP A 59 13.29 -3.47 3.22
C ASP A 59 14.57 -4.22 3.57
N THR A 60 15.42 -3.62 4.39
CA THR A 60 16.68 -4.21 4.85
C THR A 60 16.79 -4.18 6.37
N VAL A 61 17.48 -5.16 6.94
CA VAL A 61 17.70 -5.29 8.38
C VAL A 61 19.15 -5.64 8.63
N ASP A 62 19.84 -4.82 9.44
CA ASP A 62 21.19 -5.06 9.89
C ASP A 62 21.13 -5.59 11.34
N THR A 63 21.32 -6.88 11.51
CA THR A 63 21.30 -7.53 12.82
C THR A 63 22.62 -7.31 13.55
N ILE A 64 22.58 -6.65 14.71
CA ILE A 64 23.75 -6.39 15.56
C ILE A 64 23.91 -7.51 16.60
N ILE A 65 22.82 -7.90 17.24
CA ILE A 65 22.78 -8.98 18.24
C ILE A 65 21.48 -9.75 18.06
N ASN A 66 21.58 -11.04 17.86
CA ASN A 66 20.46 -11.97 17.90
C ASN A 66 20.87 -13.23 18.65
N SER A 67 20.40 -13.37 19.88
CA SER A 67 20.55 -14.61 20.67
C SER A 67 19.22 -15.36 20.86
N SER A 68 18.20 -14.98 20.10
CA SER A 68 16.90 -15.67 20.10
C SER A 68 16.98 -17.03 19.37
N VAL A 69 15.93 -17.82 19.45
CA VAL A 69 15.81 -19.08 18.72
C VAL A 69 15.54 -18.88 17.23
N MET A 70 15.01 -17.69 16.85
CA MET A 70 14.67 -17.40 15.45
C MET A 70 15.89 -16.89 14.69
N PRO A 71 16.20 -17.44 13.49
CA PRO A 71 17.30 -16.96 12.66
C PRO A 71 17.03 -15.55 12.13
N ASP A 72 18.08 -14.82 11.75
CA ASP A 72 18.01 -13.41 11.30
C ASP A 72 17.07 -13.23 10.11
N GLU A 73 17.06 -14.15 9.17
CA GLU A 73 16.18 -14.12 8.00
C GLU A 73 14.71 -14.24 8.41
N GLY A 74 14.41 -15.04 9.43
CA GLY A 74 13.06 -15.18 9.98
C GLY A 74 12.58 -13.90 10.65
N ILE A 75 13.47 -13.22 11.39
CA ILE A 75 13.19 -11.92 12.01
C ILE A 75 13.01 -10.87 10.93
N ALA A 76 13.91 -10.77 9.95
CA ALA A 76 13.84 -9.83 8.84
C ALA A 76 12.54 -10.00 8.04
N HIS A 77 12.13 -11.24 7.76
CA HIS A 77 10.85 -11.52 7.09
C HIS A 77 9.66 -11.01 7.91
N ARG A 78 9.64 -11.27 9.22
CA ARG A 78 8.56 -10.78 10.10
C ARG A 78 8.50 -9.26 10.16
N LEU A 79 9.66 -8.60 10.29
CA LEU A 79 9.79 -7.15 10.31
C LEU A 79 9.27 -6.54 9.00
N GLY A 80 9.62 -7.13 7.85
CA GLY A 80 9.13 -6.69 6.55
C GLY A 80 7.60 -6.76 6.41
N MET A 81 6.94 -7.67 7.13
CA MET A 81 5.48 -7.84 7.10
C MET A 81 4.72 -6.96 8.11
N ILE A 82 5.43 -6.19 8.95
CA ILE A 82 4.79 -5.21 9.84
C ILE A 82 4.37 -4.00 9.01
N PRO A 83 3.06 -3.68 8.93
CA PRO A 83 2.61 -2.49 8.21
C PRO A 83 3.06 -1.22 8.95
N LEU A 84 3.62 -0.29 8.20
CA LEU A 84 4.07 1.01 8.70
C LEU A 84 3.12 2.11 8.23
N LYS A 85 2.82 3.07 9.10
CA LYS A 85 2.03 4.25 8.76
C LYS A 85 2.74 5.03 7.65
N THR A 86 1.97 5.49 6.68
CA THR A 86 2.44 6.22 5.51
C THR A 86 1.59 7.46 5.33
N GLU A 87 2.21 8.63 5.25
CA GLU A 87 1.46 9.85 4.95
C GLU A 87 1.10 9.93 3.47
N TYR A 88 -0.09 10.46 3.17
CA TYR A 88 -0.53 10.71 1.79
C TYR A 88 0.42 11.63 1.03
N SER A 89 1.03 12.61 1.70
CA SER A 89 2.05 13.49 1.15
C SER A 89 3.29 12.75 0.63
N ALA A 90 3.74 11.71 1.33
CA ALA A 90 4.86 10.87 0.92
C ALA A 90 4.50 10.02 -0.31
N VAL A 91 3.25 9.53 -0.37
CA VAL A 91 2.73 8.80 -1.54
C VAL A 91 2.74 9.68 -2.79
N GLN A 92 2.35 10.95 -2.67
CA GLN A 92 2.32 11.88 -3.79
C GLN A 92 3.72 12.25 -4.31
N GLN A 93 4.72 12.33 -3.43
CA GLN A 93 6.11 12.62 -3.81
C GLN A 93 6.79 11.42 -4.45
N ASP A 94 6.35 10.20 -4.10
CA ASP A 94 6.81 8.92 -4.64
C ASP A 94 8.35 8.79 -4.70
N ASN A 95 9.02 9.21 -3.60
CA ASN A 95 10.48 9.22 -3.51
C ASN A 95 10.99 7.88 -2.94
N GLU A 96 11.24 6.91 -3.82
CA GLU A 96 11.72 5.57 -3.45
C GLU A 96 13.15 5.56 -2.88
N SER A 97 13.89 6.65 -3.01
CA SER A 97 15.26 6.76 -2.50
C SER A 97 15.33 7.08 -1.01
N ASP A 98 14.27 7.59 -0.42
CA ASP A 98 14.24 7.96 0.98
C ASP A 98 14.18 6.70 1.86
N ARG A 99 15.18 6.56 2.73
CA ARG A 99 15.26 5.47 3.68
C ARG A 99 15.09 5.99 5.09
N ILE A 100 14.17 5.39 5.81
CA ILE A 100 13.87 5.72 7.20
C ILE A 100 14.39 4.61 8.09
N MET A 101 15.23 4.96 9.05
CA MET A 101 15.81 4.01 9.98
C MET A 101 14.89 3.79 11.18
N LEU A 102 14.65 2.52 11.49
CA LEU A 102 14.00 2.06 12.70
C LEU A 102 15.00 1.21 13.48
N THR A 103 15.06 1.39 14.80
CA THR A 103 15.97 0.65 15.66
C THR A 103 15.22 -0.10 16.74
N LEU A 104 15.75 -1.24 17.14
CA LEU A 104 15.28 -1.98 18.31
C LEU A 104 16.46 -2.50 19.12
N ASP A 105 16.37 -2.32 20.44
CA ASP A 105 17.25 -2.94 21.41
C ASP A 105 16.39 -3.46 22.58
N SER A 106 16.21 -4.78 22.65
CA SER A 106 15.35 -5.42 23.65
C SER A 106 15.96 -5.44 25.05
N ASP A 107 17.25 -5.05 25.20
CA ASP A 107 18.06 -5.37 26.35
C ASP A 107 18.12 -6.89 26.62
N LYS A 108 18.82 -7.30 27.66
CA LYS A 108 18.79 -8.70 28.09
C LYS A 108 17.48 -9.00 28.80
N ALA A 109 16.77 -10.02 28.33
CA ALA A 109 15.54 -10.46 28.95
C ALA A 109 15.83 -11.08 30.34
N SER A 110 15.19 -10.55 31.39
CA SER A 110 15.28 -11.14 32.73
C SER A 110 14.41 -12.38 32.90
N GLU A 111 13.34 -12.45 32.14
CA GLU A 111 12.38 -13.53 32.06
C GLU A 111 11.91 -13.76 30.63
N THR A 112 11.17 -14.85 30.39
CA THR A 112 10.61 -15.09 29.04
C THR A 112 9.62 -13.99 28.68
N ARG A 113 9.87 -13.26 27.59
CA ARG A 113 9.00 -12.19 27.10
C ARG A 113 8.94 -12.16 25.57
N THR A 114 7.87 -11.61 25.05
CA THR A 114 7.71 -11.35 23.61
C THR A 114 8.09 -9.91 23.31
N VAL A 115 8.97 -9.74 22.32
CA VAL A 115 9.31 -8.44 21.73
C VAL A 115 8.21 -8.06 20.76
N LEU A 116 7.66 -6.85 20.89
CA LEU A 116 6.54 -6.35 20.13
C LEU A 116 6.96 -5.21 19.20
N SER A 117 6.14 -4.96 18.17
CA SER A 117 6.36 -3.87 17.21
C SER A 117 6.43 -2.48 17.84
N GLY A 118 5.75 -2.25 18.98
CA GLY A 118 5.81 -0.98 19.71
C GLY A 118 7.19 -0.69 20.33
N GLU A 119 8.12 -1.66 20.36
CA GLU A 119 9.50 -1.45 20.80
C GLU A 119 10.40 -0.89 19.68
N LEU A 120 9.92 -0.86 18.43
CA LEU A 120 10.62 -0.23 17.32
C LEU A 120 10.63 1.29 17.48
N LYS A 121 11.82 1.88 17.45
CA LYS A 121 12.02 3.33 17.51
C LYS A 121 12.36 3.84 16.13
N SER A 122 11.46 4.60 15.52
CA SER A 122 11.69 5.22 14.21
C SER A 122 12.38 6.57 14.36
N GLN A 123 13.22 6.92 13.39
CA GLN A 123 13.76 8.28 13.23
C GLN A 123 12.69 9.27 12.78
N ASP A 124 11.68 8.80 12.07
CA ASP A 124 10.56 9.60 11.62
C ASP A 124 9.36 9.40 12.56
N SER A 125 8.72 10.49 12.95
CA SER A 125 7.58 10.46 13.87
C SER A 125 6.31 9.88 13.25
N VAL A 126 6.20 9.85 11.93
CA VAL A 126 5.03 9.37 11.20
C VAL A 126 5.18 7.90 10.83
N VAL A 127 6.37 7.51 10.30
CA VAL A 127 6.62 6.14 9.84
C VAL A 127 6.87 5.22 11.04
N GLN A 128 5.79 4.72 11.60
CA GLN A 128 5.76 3.84 12.77
C GLN A 128 4.87 2.62 12.50
N PRO A 129 5.04 1.52 13.25
CA PRO A 129 4.11 0.40 13.15
C PRO A 129 2.65 0.84 13.34
N VAL A 130 1.75 0.27 12.54
CA VAL A 130 0.31 0.56 12.64
C VAL A 130 -0.26 0.13 13.99
N SER A 131 0.29 -0.93 14.58
CA SER A 131 -0.08 -1.46 15.90
C SER A 131 1.17 -1.74 16.72
N ASP A 132 1.12 -1.45 18.02
CA ASP A 132 2.22 -1.70 18.97
C ASP A 132 2.28 -3.17 19.43
N HIS A 133 1.26 -3.97 19.10
CA HIS A 133 1.06 -5.31 19.66
C HIS A 133 1.44 -6.45 18.70
N ILE A 134 2.08 -6.16 17.58
CA ILE A 134 2.48 -7.21 16.62
C ILE A 134 3.71 -7.94 17.18
N PRO A 135 3.63 -9.28 17.41
CA PRO A 135 4.74 -10.02 17.99
C PRO A 135 5.87 -10.24 16.97
N ILE A 136 7.10 -9.89 17.34
CA ILE A 136 8.30 -10.10 16.53
C ILE A 136 8.95 -11.44 16.88
N VAL A 137 9.37 -11.61 18.14
CA VAL A 137 10.04 -12.83 18.63
C VAL A 137 9.84 -12.98 20.13
N THR A 138 9.83 -14.19 20.62
CA THR A 138 9.87 -14.49 22.07
C THR A 138 11.31 -14.76 22.50
N LEU A 139 11.76 -14.04 23.53
CA LEU A 139 13.09 -14.18 24.13
C LEU A 139 12.98 -14.98 25.42
N ALA A 140 13.89 -15.94 25.61
CA ALA A 140 14.12 -16.58 26.89
C ALA A 140 15.02 -15.72 27.79
N PRO A 141 15.17 -16.04 29.09
CA PRO A 141 16.10 -15.34 29.98
C PRO A 141 17.50 -15.25 29.37
N ASP A 142 18.18 -14.12 29.58
CA ASP A 142 19.51 -13.76 29.07
C ASP A 142 19.61 -13.57 27.54
N GLN A 143 18.54 -13.82 26.78
CA GLN A 143 18.51 -13.51 25.35
C GLN A 143 18.31 -12.02 25.08
N ARG A 144 18.87 -11.56 23.97
CA ARG A 144 18.79 -10.17 23.51
C ARG A 144 18.62 -10.14 22.00
N LEU A 145 17.83 -9.19 21.54
CA LEU A 145 17.67 -8.82 20.13
C LEU A 145 18.01 -7.35 19.93
N LYS A 146 18.95 -7.05 19.03
CA LYS A 146 19.31 -5.69 18.64
C LYS A 146 19.57 -5.63 17.15
N PHE A 147 18.90 -4.69 16.46
CA PHE A 147 19.06 -4.47 15.02
C PHE A 147 18.75 -3.03 14.62
N GLU A 148 19.19 -2.69 13.41
CA GLU A 148 18.80 -1.52 12.66
C GLU A 148 18.03 -1.97 11.42
N ALA A 149 16.87 -1.40 11.17
CA ALA A 149 16.00 -1.72 10.03
C ALA A 149 15.77 -0.46 9.21
N TYR A 150 15.74 -0.61 7.89
CA TYR A 150 15.56 0.49 6.95
C TYR A 150 14.29 0.27 6.16
N ALA A 151 13.33 1.19 6.34
CA ALA A 151 12.10 1.24 5.58
C ALA A 151 12.25 2.16 4.37
N ARG A 152 11.60 1.81 3.27
CA ARG A 152 11.43 2.64 2.08
C ARG A 152 10.02 2.55 1.53
N LEU A 153 9.67 3.50 0.67
CA LEU A 153 8.49 3.37 -0.18
C LEU A 153 8.70 2.26 -1.21
N GLY A 154 7.65 1.54 -1.49
CA GLY A 154 7.60 0.51 -2.51
C GLY A 154 6.17 0.13 -2.84
N ARG A 155 5.98 -0.71 -3.85
CA ARG A 155 4.66 -1.13 -4.33
C ARG A 155 4.46 -2.63 -4.17
N GLY A 156 3.23 -3.04 -3.96
CA GLY A 156 2.85 -4.45 -3.88
C GLY A 156 3.19 -5.26 -5.14
N THR A 157 3.43 -4.59 -6.28
CA THR A 157 3.94 -5.22 -7.50
C THR A 157 5.38 -5.73 -7.35
N GLU A 158 6.18 -5.18 -6.44
CA GLU A 158 7.52 -5.65 -6.11
C GLU A 158 7.47 -6.80 -5.13
N HIS A 159 6.74 -6.61 -4.02
CA HIS A 159 6.55 -7.63 -2.99
C HIS A 159 5.30 -7.32 -2.17
N ALA A 160 4.59 -8.35 -1.70
CA ALA A 160 3.34 -8.23 -0.95
C ALA A 160 3.45 -7.41 0.34
N LYS A 161 4.65 -7.22 0.91
CA LYS A 161 4.87 -6.35 2.07
C LYS A 161 4.49 -4.89 1.83
N TRP A 162 4.46 -4.46 0.56
CA TRP A 162 4.05 -3.12 0.14
C TRP A 162 2.60 -3.08 -0.40
N ASN A 163 1.78 -4.07 -0.08
CA ASN A 163 0.36 -3.96 -0.40
C ASN A 163 -0.27 -2.86 0.46
N SER A 164 -0.93 -1.91 -0.19
CA SER A 164 -1.65 -0.81 0.48
C SER A 164 -2.99 -1.26 1.06
N ALA A 165 -3.60 -2.28 0.47
CA ALA A 165 -4.86 -2.84 0.93
C ALA A 165 -4.75 -4.35 1.20
N ASN A 166 -5.45 -4.82 2.23
CA ASN A 166 -5.65 -6.24 2.49
C ASN A 166 -6.65 -6.84 1.50
N ILE A 167 -7.70 -6.10 1.23
CA ILE A 167 -8.81 -6.52 0.38
C ILE A 167 -9.17 -5.39 -0.57
N ALA A 168 -9.35 -5.72 -1.84
CA ALA A 168 -9.97 -4.87 -2.83
C ALA A 168 -10.91 -5.73 -3.69
N THR A 169 -12.22 -5.58 -3.49
CA THR A 169 -13.25 -6.33 -4.19
C THR A 169 -14.07 -5.43 -5.09
N LEU A 170 -14.54 -5.99 -6.19
CA LEU A 170 -15.50 -5.36 -7.09
C LEU A 170 -16.69 -6.29 -7.22
N THR A 171 -17.87 -5.82 -6.81
CA THR A 171 -19.13 -6.57 -6.90
C THR A 171 -20.10 -5.83 -7.82
N GLU A 172 -20.94 -6.61 -8.50
CA GLU A 172 -22.02 -6.06 -9.30
C GLU A 172 -23.13 -5.52 -8.38
N SER A 173 -23.76 -4.45 -8.80
CA SER A 173 -24.97 -3.92 -8.19
C SER A 173 -26.20 -4.51 -8.88
N ASN A 174 -27.39 -4.16 -8.43
CA ASN A 174 -28.65 -4.60 -9.05
C ASN A 174 -28.85 -4.06 -10.48
N ASN A 175 -28.03 -3.09 -10.90
CA ASN A 175 -28.03 -2.51 -12.25
C ASN A 175 -26.71 -2.87 -12.96
N ASP A 176 -26.77 -3.26 -14.21
CA ASP A 176 -25.62 -3.70 -15.01
C ASP A 176 -24.50 -2.64 -15.16
N ASP A 177 -24.85 -1.35 -15.06
CA ASP A 177 -23.94 -0.23 -15.19
C ASP A 177 -23.34 0.24 -13.85
N GLU A 178 -23.76 -0.35 -12.74
CA GLU A 178 -23.33 0.01 -11.40
C GLU A 178 -22.47 -1.10 -10.79
N ARG A 179 -21.38 -0.69 -10.13
CA ARG A 179 -20.45 -1.60 -9.42
C ARG A 179 -20.10 -1.04 -8.06
N ILE A 180 -19.87 -1.92 -7.12
CA ILE A 180 -19.42 -1.55 -5.78
C ILE A 180 -17.97 -1.97 -5.62
N LEU A 181 -17.08 -0.98 -5.46
CA LEU A 181 -15.69 -1.17 -5.10
C LEU A 181 -15.57 -1.07 -3.59
N THR A 182 -15.06 -2.11 -2.97
CA THR A 182 -14.77 -2.14 -1.53
C THR A 182 -13.28 -2.31 -1.33
N VAL A 183 -12.68 -1.43 -0.52
CA VAL A 183 -11.26 -1.43 -0.18
C VAL A 183 -11.13 -1.48 1.33
N GLU A 184 -10.32 -2.42 1.83
CA GLU A 184 -9.96 -2.57 3.23
C GLU A 184 -8.45 -2.37 3.36
N THR A 185 -8.03 -1.40 4.18
CA THR A 185 -6.63 -1.01 4.33
C THR A 185 -5.84 -2.04 5.14
N THR A 186 -4.51 -2.04 4.96
CA THR A 186 -3.56 -2.68 5.90
C THR A 186 -3.36 -1.86 7.18
N GLY A 187 -3.93 -0.63 7.23
CA GLY A 187 -3.68 0.38 8.25
C GLY A 187 -2.51 1.31 7.92
N ALA A 188 -1.74 1.01 6.86
CA ALA A 188 -0.62 1.85 6.44
C ALA A 188 -1.07 3.22 5.90
N LEU A 189 -2.19 3.25 5.20
CA LEU A 189 -2.79 4.44 4.59
C LEU A 189 -4.32 4.37 4.72
N ASP A 190 -4.98 5.51 4.88
CA ASP A 190 -6.44 5.56 4.97
C ASP A 190 -7.10 5.04 3.69
N PRO A 191 -8.24 4.33 3.78
CA PRO A 191 -8.91 3.73 2.62
C PRO A 191 -9.29 4.76 1.53
N GLU A 192 -9.66 5.98 1.92
CA GLU A 192 -9.96 7.07 1.00
C GLU A 192 -8.71 7.48 0.20
N HIS A 193 -7.57 7.64 0.88
CA HIS A 193 -6.30 7.99 0.25
C HIS A 193 -5.78 6.87 -0.66
N ILE A 194 -6.06 5.60 -0.35
CA ILE A 194 -5.75 4.48 -1.25
C ILE A 194 -6.51 4.63 -2.58
N ILE A 195 -7.80 4.97 -2.53
CA ILE A 195 -8.60 5.15 -3.76
C ILE A 195 -8.09 6.35 -4.56
N LEU A 196 -7.87 7.50 -3.90
CA LEU A 196 -7.38 8.71 -4.57
C LEU A 196 -6.03 8.46 -5.25
N SER A 197 -5.05 7.91 -4.51
CA SER A 197 -3.74 7.56 -5.07
C SER A 197 -3.83 6.54 -6.19
N SER A 198 -4.80 5.62 -6.13
CA SER A 198 -5.01 4.62 -7.19
C SER A 198 -5.52 5.25 -8.48
N ILE A 199 -6.35 6.29 -8.40
CA ILE A 199 -6.83 7.03 -9.58
C ILE A 199 -5.67 7.82 -10.19
N GLU A 200 -4.86 8.49 -9.36
CA GLU A 200 -3.68 9.24 -9.81
C GLU A 200 -2.67 8.30 -10.49
N GLU A 201 -2.39 7.15 -9.90
CA GLU A 201 -1.48 6.15 -10.45
C GLU A 201 -1.99 5.57 -11.78
N LEU A 202 -3.30 5.29 -11.89
CA LEU A 202 -3.89 4.84 -13.16
C LEU A 202 -3.74 5.90 -14.24
N SER A 203 -4.01 7.15 -13.89
CA SER A 203 -3.86 8.29 -14.81
C SER A 203 -2.41 8.45 -15.27
N ARG A 204 -1.44 8.35 -14.34
CA ARG A 204 -0.01 8.41 -14.62
C ARG A 204 0.40 7.32 -15.61
N ARG A 205 0.04 6.05 -15.36
CA ARG A 205 0.36 4.92 -16.24
C ARG A 205 -0.21 5.08 -17.65
N LEU A 206 -1.44 5.60 -17.75
CA LEU A 206 -2.05 5.87 -19.05
C LEU A 206 -1.33 6.99 -19.81
N ASN A 207 -0.89 8.03 -19.13
CA ASN A 207 -0.11 9.11 -19.71
C ASN A 207 1.28 8.64 -20.16
N ASP A 208 1.97 7.83 -19.35
CA ASP A 208 3.26 7.24 -19.71
C ASP A 208 3.13 6.37 -20.96
N PHE A 209 2.10 5.53 -21.02
CA PHE A 209 1.81 4.72 -22.21
C PHE A 209 1.52 5.56 -23.45
N LYS A 210 0.76 6.65 -23.29
CA LYS A 210 0.49 7.60 -24.37
C LYS A 210 1.79 8.24 -24.90
N ASN A 211 2.69 8.64 -23.99
CA ASN A 211 3.98 9.24 -24.36
C ASN A 211 4.84 8.24 -25.13
N LEU A 212 4.97 7.00 -24.64
CA LEU A 212 5.71 5.93 -25.33
C LEU A 212 5.20 5.68 -26.76
N ILE A 213 3.89 5.71 -26.99
CA ILE A 213 3.32 5.58 -28.34
C ILE A 213 3.65 6.81 -29.21
N SER A 214 3.68 7.99 -28.63
CA SER A 214 3.99 9.23 -29.35
C SER A 214 5.45 9.27 -29.82
N ASP A 215 6.36 8.69 -29.02
CA ASP A 215 7.79 8.60 -29.32
C ASP A 215 8.12 7.55 -30.41
N LEU A 216 7.17 6.68 -30.76
CA LEU A 216 7.31 5.70 -31.83
C LEU A 216 6.97 6.26 -33.22
N LYS A 217 6.57 7.52 -33.35
CA LYS A 217 6.27 8.23 -34.60
C LYS A 217 7.40 9.13 -34.99
#